data_adab68ce0dabc8d1142fa274e1788b78
#
_entry.id   adab68ce0dabc8d1142fa274e1788b78
#
_cell.length_a   1.000
_cell.length_b   1.000
_cell.length_c   1.000
_cell.angle_alpha   90.00
_cell.angle_beta   90.00
_cell.angle_gamma   90.00
#
_symmetry.space_group_name_H-M   'P 1'
#
loop_
_entity.id
_entity.type
_entity.pdbx_description
1 polymer ?
#
loop_
_entity_poly.entity_id
_entity_poly.type
_entity_poly.pdbx_seq_one_letter_code
_entity_poly.pdbx_strand_id
1 'polypeptide(L)'
;AQGFTNTLIITVPAVLLTLALASMFAFVLARYSFKFNLAMLALFLAANLLPPQALLVPVFRMFLAIPVPEWLNPNGNMLNTHLGLILVNVAFQTGFCAFVLSNYMKTLPREMYEAAEVDGASTWRQYFQLTLPLVRPALAALAVLQTTWIYNEFFWATVLLQDSTKFPITSSLNNMRGTFFTDINLVAAGSVIIAIPTLVVFFVLR
;
A
#
# COMPACT_ATOMS: atom_id res chain seq x y z
N ALA A 1 12.21 19.22 -5.22
CA ALA A 1 12.33 18.76 -3.82
C ALA A 1 10.96 18.36 -3.25
N GLN A 2 9.93 19.22 -3.35
CA GLN A 2 8.60 19.00 -2.75
C GLN A 2 7.91 17.71 -3.20
N GLY A 3 7.90 17.39 -4.51
CA GLY A 3 7.31 16.16 -5.02
C GLY A 3 7.93 14.87 -4.43
N PHE A 4 9.25 14.86 -4.18
CA PHE A 4 9.91 13.74 -3.49
C PHE A 4 9.46 13.62 -2.04
N THR A 5 9.37 14.73 -1.33
CA THR A 5 8.87 14.76 0.06
C THR A 5 7.44 14.23 0.14
N ASN A 6 6.56 14.71 -0.75
CA ASN A 6 5.17 14.24 -0.82
C ASN A 6 5.10 12.74 -1.11
N THR A 7 5.93 12.25 -2.05
CA THR A 7 6.00 10.81 -2.35
C THR A 7 6.41 10.00 -1.14
N LEU A 8 7.41 10.44 -0.37
CA LEU A 8 7.82 9.74 0.85
C LEU A 8 6.73 9.76 1.93
N ILE A 9 6.07 10.91 2.13
CA ILE A 9 4.95 11.07 3.07
C ILE A 9 3.80 10.12 2.72
N ILE A 10 3.57 9.82 1.45
CA ILE A 10 2.52 8.92 1.00
C ILE A 10 3.00 7.47 1.03
N THR A 11 4.14 7.18 0.40
CA THR A 11 4.61 5.81 0.17
C THR A 11 5.00 5.10 1.46
N VAL A 12 5.75 5.74 2.34
CA VAL A 12 6.25 5.08 3.56
C VAL A 12 5.11 4.67 4.49
N PRO A 13 4.18 5.55 4.88
CA PRO A 13 3.05 5.13 5.72
C PRO A 13 2.12 4.14 5.01
N ALA A 14 1.88 4.29 3.70
CA ALA A 14 1.03 3.38 2.96
C ALA A 14 1.60 1.96 2.93
N VAL A 15 2.90 1.80 2.66
CA VAL A 15 3.57 0.48 2.68
C VAL A 15 3.54 -0.13 4.07
N LEU A 16 3.88 0.63 5.11
CA LEU A 16 3.91 0.13 6.49
C LEU A 16 2.52 -0.31 6.96
N LEU A 17 1.49 0.50 6.72
CA LEU A 17 0.11 0.17 7.08
C LEU A 17 -0.41 -1.02 6.29
N THR A 18 -0.14 -1.08 4.98
CA THR A 18 -0.53 -2.22 4.13
C THR A 18 0.06 -3.52 4.65
N LEU A 19 1.37 -3.56 4.91
CA LEU A 19 2.04 -4.77 5.38
C LEU A 19 1.62 -5.15 6.80
N ALA A 20 1.43 -4.18 7.69
CA ALA A 20 0.94 -4.42 9.04
C ALA A 20 -0.46 -5.04 9.01
N LEU A 21 -1.41 -4.43 8.31
CA LEU A 21 -2.78 -4.96 8.19
C LEU A 21 -2.80 -6.31 7.47
N ALA A 22 -2.09 -6.41 6.34
CA ALA A 22 -2.04 -7.65 5.56
C ALA A 22 -1.45 -8.82 6.36
N SER A 23 -0.40 -8.59 7.14
CA SER A 23 0.21 -9.65 7.97
C SER A 23 -0.72 -10.11 9.10
N MET A 24 -1.49 -9.20 9.70
CA MET A 24 -2.50 -9.54 10.71
C MET A 24 -3.64 -10.37 10.09
N PHE A 25 -4.20 -9.94 8.96
CA PHE A 25 -5.22 -10.71 8.24
C PHE A 25 -4.68 -12.07 7.80
N ALA A 26 -3.47 -12.10 7.22
CA ALA A 26 -2.82 -13.33 6.78
C ALA A 26 -2.62 -14.33 7.92
N PHE A 27 -2.19 -13.85 9.09
CA PHE A 27 -2.02 -14.70 10.28
C PHE A 27 -3.33 -15.35 10.70
N VAL A 28 -4.42 -14.57 10.78
CA VAL A 28 -5.74 -15.11 11.14
C VAL A 28 -6.21 -16.12 10.10
N LEU A 29 -6.09 -15.83 8.81
CA LEU A 29 -6.54 -16.70 7.73
C LEU A 29 -5.66 -17.95 7.54
N ALA A 30 -4.40 -17.91 7.97
CA ALA A 30 -3.52 -19.07 7.93
C ALA A 30 -3.65 -19.96 9.16
N ARG A 31 -3.82 -19.35 10.34
CA ARG A 31 -3.83 -20.06 11.64
C ARG A 31 -5.18 -20.66 11.97
N TYR A 32 -6.27 -19.96 11.67
CA TYR A 32 -7.62 -20.38 12.02
C TYR A 32 -8.40 -20.83 10.79
N SER A 33 -9.11 -21.97 10.91
CA SER A 33 -9.97 -22.49 9.85
C SER A 33 -11.41 -22.00 10.04
N PHE A 34 -11.81 -20.99 9.30
CA PHE A 34 -13.20 -20.54 9.22
C PHE A 34 -13.85 -21.04 7.94
N LYS A 35 -15.16 -21.24 7.95
CA LYS A 35 -15.93 -21.61 6.74
C LYS A 35 -15.77 -20.60 5.60
N PHE A 36 -15.43 -19.36 5.93
CA PHE A 36 -15.32 -18.25 4.98
C PHE A 36 -13.87 -17.91 4.57
N ASN A 37 -12.84 -18.61 5.05
CA ASN A 37 -11.44 -18.29 4.72
C ASN A 37 -11.19 -18.19 3.22
N LEU A 38 -11.68 -19.17 2.47
CA LEU A 38 -11.51 -19.17 1.00
C LEU A 38 -12.27 -18.03 0.36
N ALA A 39 -13.50 -17.76 0.82
CA ALA A 39 -14.31 -16.67 0.30
C ALA A 39 -13.69 -15.29 0.59
N MET A 40 -13.11 -15.09 1.78
CA MET A 40 -12.41 -13.85 2.13
C MET A 40 -11.15 -13.66 1.28
N LEU A 41 -10.36 -14.70 1.09
CA LEU A 41 -9.18 -14.63 0.20
C LEU A 41 -9.58 -14.37 -1.25
N ALA A 42 -10.65 -15.01 -1.73
CA ALA A 42 -11.18 -14.78 -3.07
C ALA A 42 -11.71 -13.35 -3.23
N LEU A 43 -12.40 -12.81 -2.22
CA LEU A 43 -12.88 -11.42 -2.21
C LEU A 43 -11.73 -10.43 -2.26
N PHE A 44 -10.66 -10.64 -1.48
CA PHE A 44 -9.47 -9.80 -1.51
C PHE A 44 -8.79 -9.80 -2.87
N LEU A 45 -8.69 -10.97 -3.52
CA LEU A 45 -8.15 -11.04 -4.88
C LEU A 45 -9.08 -10.41 -5.91
N ALA A 46 -10.37 -10.67 -5.82
CA ALA A 46 -11.36 -10.12 -6.74
C ALA A 46 -11.35 -8.57 -6.70
N ALA A 47 -11.23 -7.99 -5.51
CA ALA A 47 -11.11 -6.54 -5.36
C ALA A 47 -9.87 -5.96 -6.08
N ASN A 48 -8.76 -6.70 -6.12
CA ASN A 48 -7.55 -6.31 -6.84
C ASN A 48 -7.67 -6.45 -8.38
N LEU A 49 -8.60 -7.29 -8.87
CA LEU A 49 -8.84 -7.46 -10.30
C LEU A 49 -9.72 -6.35 -10.88
N LEU A 50 -10.42 -5.60 -10.04
CA LEU A 50 -11.22 -4.47 -10.50
C LEU A 50 -10.31 -3.34 -10.99
N PRO A 51 -10.53 -2.84 -12.22
CA PRO A 51 -9.74 -1.72 -12.70
C PRO A 51 -10.03 -0.48 -11.85
N PRO A 52 -8.99 0.23 -11.35
CA PRO A 52 -9.17 1.43 -10.53
C PRO A 52 -10.08 2.48 -11.18
N GLN A 53 -10.07 2.55 -12.51
CA GLN A 53 -10.89 3.47 -13.29
C GLN A 53 -12.39 3.24 -13.11
N ALA A 54 -12.82 1.99 -12.92
CA ALA A 54 -14.24 1.67 -12.67
C ALA A 54 -14.71 2.19 -11.30
N LEU A 55 -13.78 2.34 -10.35
CA LEU A 55 -14.07 2.79 -9.00
C LEU A 55 -13.83 4.30 -8.81
N LEU A 56 -13.43 5.03 -9.86
CA LEU A 56 -13.13 6.46 -9.79
C LEU A 56 -14.28 7.27 -9.18
N VAL A 57 -15.47 7.18 -9.77
CA VAL A 57 -16.62 7.98 -9.32
C VAL A 57 -17.07 7.61 -7.90
N PRO A 58 -17.27 6.32 -7.55
CA PRO A 58 -17.66 5.96 -6.19
C PRO A 58 -16.62 6.36 -5.15
N VAL A 59 -15.31 6.17 -5.40
CA VAL A 59 -14.25 6.55 -4.47
C VAL A 59 -14.20 8.07 -4.32
N PHE A 60 -14.24 8.83 -5.41
CA PHE A 60 -14.27 10.29 -5.38
C PHE A 60 -15.45 10.82 -4.54
N ARG A 61 -16.67 10.30 -4.77
CA ARG A 61 -17.85 10.69 -3.98
C ARG A 61 -17.74 10.30 -2.51
N MET A 62 -17.20 9.13 -2.22
CA MET A 62 -16.95 8.70 -0.85
C MET A 62 -16.00 9.66 -0.13
N PHE A 63 -14.92 10.08 -0.78
CA PHE A 63 -13.94 11.01 -0.20
C PHE A 63 -14.49 12.42 -0.02
N LEU A 64 -15.41 12.86 -0.86
CA LEU A 64 -16.17 14.09 -0.64
C LEU A 64 -17.06 14.03 0.61
N ALA A 65 -17.64 12.86 0.88
CA ALA A 65 -18.58 12.65 1.97
C ALA A 65 -17.90 12.38 3.32
N ILE A 66 -16.63 11.96 3.35
CA ILE A 66 -15.90 11.71 4.60
C ILE A 66 -15.48 13.05 5.22
N PRO A 67 -16.05 13.43 6.38
CA PRO A 67 -15.68 14.66 7.06
C PRO A 67 -14.28 14.51 7.67
N VAL A 68 -13.47 15.56 7.54
CA VAL A 68 -12.17 15.66 8.21
C VAL A 68 -12.03 17.00 8.91
N PRO A 69 -11.22 17.09 9.98
CA PRO A 69 -10.97 18.36 10.65
C PRO A 69 -10.35 19.41 9.72
N GLU A 70 -10.66 20.69 9.96
CA GLU A 70 -10.16 21.82 9.14
C GLU A 70 -8.63 21.91 9.09
N TRP A 71 -7.93 21.50 10.16
CA TRP A 71 -6.46 21.45 10.17
C TRP A 71 -5.88 20.46 9.15
N LEU A 72 -6.62 19.42 8.76
CA LEU A 72 -6.21 18.45 7.73
C LEU A 72 -6.60 18.94 6.33
N ASN A 73 -7.81 19.45 6.19
CA ASN A 73 -8.29 20.05 4.95
C ASN A 73 -9.32 21.15 5.23
N PRO A 74 -9.03 22.41 4.83
CA PRO A 74 -9.95 23.53 5.00
C PRO A 74 -11.34 23.32 4.40
N ASN A 75 -11.45 22.46 3.38
CA ASN A 75 -12.75 22.12 2.77
C ASN A 75 -13.57 21.10 3.59
N GLY A 76 -13.06 20.63 4.72
CA GLY A 76 -13.75 19.72 5.63
C GLY A 76 -14.01 18.31 5.09
N ASN A 77 -13.36 17.90 3.99
CA ASN A 77 -13.51 16.57 3.37
C ASN A 77 -12.16 15.89 3.12
N MET A 78 -12.17 14.60 2.79
CA MET A 78 -10.95 13.79 2.62
C MET A 78 -10.23 14.06 1.30
N LEU A 79 -10.87 14.72 0.31
CA LEU A 79 -10.22 15.08 -0.95
C LEU A 79 -9.05 16.04 -0.72
N ASN A 80 -8.11 16.03 -1.64
CA ASN A 80 -6.92 16.89 -1.60
C ASN A 80 -6.09 16.74 -0.32
N THR A 81 -6.03 15.51 0.25
CA THR A 81 -5.21 15.18 1.42
C THR A 81 -4.26 14.03 1.12
N HIS A 82 -3.05 14.07 1.68
CA HIS A 82 -2.12 12.94 1.62
C HIS A 82 -2.69 11.71 2.33
N LEU A 83 -3.43 11.92 3.44
CA LEU A 83 -4.10 10.84 4.17
C LEU A 83 -5.08 10.08 3.28
N GLY A 84 -5.88 10.79 2.48
CA GLY A 84 -6.79 10.16 1.52
C GLY A 84 -6.05 9.27 0.53
N LEU A 85 -4.92 9.74 0.00
CA LEU A 85 -4.12 8.96 -0.94
C LEU A 85 -3.43 7.76 -0.26
N ILE A 86 -3.00 7.89 0.98
CA ILE A 86 -2.49 6.77 1.79
C ILE A 86 -3.59 5.71 1.95
N LEU A 87 -4.79 6.10 2.39
CA LEU A 87 -5.88 5.17 2.67
C LEU A 87 -6.36 4.41 1.43
N VAL A 88 -6.46 5.07 0.28
CA VAL A 88 -6.85 4.38 -0.96
C VAL A 88 -5.81 3.34 -1.37
N ASN A 89 -4.51 3.67 -1.27
CA ASN A 89 -3.44 2.71 -1.55
C ASN A 89 -3.48 1.53 -0.58
N VAL A 90 -3.63 1.78 0.73
CA VAL A 90 -3.75 0.73 1.74
C VAL A 90 -4.95 -0.18 1.44
N ALA A 91 -6.10 0.38 1.12
CA ALA A 91 -7.30 -0.39 0.83
C ALA A 91 -7.13 -1.32 -0.39
N PHE A 92 -6.54 -0.82 -1.48
CA PHE A 92 -6.32 -1.62 -2.68
C PHE A 92 -5.23 -2.68 -2.51
N GLN A 93 -4.14 -2.38 -1.80
CA GLN A 93 -2.97 -3.26 -1.74
C GLN A 93 -3.03 -4.31 -0.63
N THR A 94 -3.80 -4.07 0.45
CA THR A 94 -3.87 -4.98 1.60
C THR A 94 -4.36 -6.38 1.21
N GLY A 95 -5.34 -6.47 0.32
CA GLY A 95 -5.92 -7.75 -0.11
C GLY A 95 -4.92 -8.67 -0.79
N PHE A 96 -4.14 -8.14 -1.73
CA PHE A 96 -3.08 -8.88 -2.42
C PHE A 96 -1.99 -9.33 -1.44
N CYS A 97 -1.51 -8.42 -0.60
CA CYS A 97 -0.49 -8.73 0.40
C CYS A 97 -0.97 -9.79 1.41
N ALA A 98 -2.22 -9.70 1.87
CA ALA A 98 -2.82 -10.69 2.77
C ALA A 98 -2.92 -12.07 2.12
N PHE A 99 -3.29 -12.14 0.84
CA PHE A 99 -3.31 -13.39 0.10
C PHE A 99 -1.92 -14.04 0.01
N VAL A 100 -0.90 -13.28 -0.41
CA VAL A 100 0.46 -13.79 -0.54
C VAL A 100 1.01 -14.25 0.81
N LEU A 101 0.89 -13.40 1.86
CA LEU A 101 1.35 -13.73 3.19
C LEU A 101 0.61 -14.92 3.81
N SER A 102 -0.71 -15.02 3.61
CA SER A 102 -1.49 -16.16 4.10
C SER A 102 -1.01 -17.48 3.50
N ASN A 103 -0.72 -17.50 2.19
CA ASN A 103 -0.19 -18.69 1.55
C ASN A 103 1.22 -19.03 2.05
N TYR A 104 2.07 -18.03 2.26
CA TYR A 104 3.40 -18.24 2.85
C TYR A 104 3.29 -18.77 4.29
N MET A 105 2.45 -18.16 5.13
CA MET A 105 2.26 -18.57 6.53
C MET A 105 1.70 -19.99 6.66
N LYS A 106 0.90 -20.47 5.69
CA LYS A 106 0.40 -21.86 5.66
C LYS A 106 1.49 -22.91 5.44
N THR A 107 2.68 -22.52 4.95
CA THR A 107 3.81 -23.42 4.81
C THR A 107 4.57 -23.64 6.12
N LEU A 108 4.30 -22.82 7.13
CA LEU A 108 4.93 -22.97 8.45
C LEU A 108 4.36 -24.18 9.18
N PRO A 109 5.20 -25.00 9.85
CA PRO A 109 4.77 -26.19 10.58
C PRO A 109 3.73 -25.87 11.67
N ARG A 110 2.67 -26.64 11.74
CA ARG A 110 1.63 -26.50 12.77
C ARG A 110 2.14 -26.82 14.17
N GLU A 111 3.02 -27.79 14.27
CA GLU A 111 3.64 -28.29 15.50
C GLU A 111 4.34 -27.16 16.26
N MET A 112 4.87 -26.18 15.55
CA MET A 112 5.51 -25.01 16.13
C MET A 112 4.52 -24.12 16.91
N TYR A 113 3.31 -23.96 16.39
CA TYR A 113 2.24 -23.22 17.07
C TYR A 113 1.65 -24.00 18.23
N GLU A 114 1.50 -25.33 18.06
CA GLU A 114 1.02 -26.23 19.12
C GLU A 114 1.99 -26.25 20.31
N ALA A 115 3.29 -26.31 20.04
CA ALA A 115 4.32 -26.20 21.09
C ALA A 115 4.22 -24.84 21.81
N ALA A 116 4.07 -23.73 21.07
CA ALA A 116 3.91 -22.41 21.67
C ALA A 116 2.63 -22.29 22.53
N GLU A 117 1.54 -23.00 22.18
CA GLU A 117 0.32 -23.06 23.00
C GLU A 117 0.54 -23.84 24.29
N VAL A 118 1.27 -24.96 24.24
CA VAL A 118 1.67 -25.72 25.43
C VAL A 118 2.53 -24.89 26.36
N ASP A 119 3.42 -24.05 25.80
CA ASP A 119 4.25 -23.09 26.54
C ASP A 119 3.46 -21.87 27.07
N GLY A 120 2.14 -21.83 26.87
CA GLY A 120 1.26 -20.75 27.34
C GLY A 120 1.39 -19.44 26.54
N ALA A 121 1.90 -19.48 25.31
CA ALA A 121 2.01 -18.28 24.48
C ALA A 121 0.63 -17.82 23.99
N SER A 122 0.24 -16.59 24.31
CA SER A 122 -0.96 -15.97 23.77
C SER A 122 -0.90 -15.81 22.25
N THR A 123 -2.03 -15.64 21.58
CA THR A 123 -2.13 -15.39 20.12
C THR A 123 -1.26 -14.21 19.67
N TRP A 124 -1.24 -13.11 20.45
CA TRP A 124 -0.39 -11.96 20.16
C TRP A 124 1.10 -12.30 20.26
N ARG A 125 1.48 -13.12 21.26
CA ARG A 125 2.85 -13.58 21.42
C ARG A 125 3.26 -14.48 20.26
N GLN A 126 2.39 -15.39 19.82
CA GLN A 126 2.62 -16.21 18.63
C GLN A 126 2.77 -15.36 17.36
N TYR A 127 1.95 -14.33 17.20
CA TYR A 127 2.05 -13.42 16.07
C TYR A 127 3.36 -12.64 16.05
N PHE A 128 3.69 -11.91 17.13
CA PHE A 128 4.85 -11.01 17.14
C PHE A 128 6.17 -11.73 17.30
N GLN A 129 6.25 -12.77 18.13
CA GLN A 129 7.51 -13.42 18.50
C GLN A 129 7.81 -14.66 17.67
N LEU A 130 6.81 -15.31 17.09
CA LEU A 130 6.98 -16.51 16.29
C LEU A 130 6.75 -16.24 14.81
N THR A 131 5.56 -15.79 14.43
CA THR A 131 5.17 -15.66 13.02
C THR A 131 5.91 -14.54 12.30
N LEU A 132 5.89 -13.31 12.81
CA LEU A 132 6.52 -12.17 12.15
C LEU A 132 8.02 -12.37 11.87
N PRO A 133 8.84 -12.91 12.79
CA PRO A 133 10.24 -13.20 12.49
C PRO A 133 10.42 -14.21 11.36
N LEU A 134 9.59 -15.24 11.31
CA LEU A 134 9.69 -16.29 10.30
C LEU A 134 9.24 -15.83 8.89
N VAL A 135 8.30 -14.91 8.82
CA VAL A 135 7.80 -14.37 7.54
C VAL A 135 8.55 -13.12 7.08
N ARG A 136 9.60 -12.69 7.78
CA ARG A 136 10.43 -11.53 7.38
C ARG A 136 10.86 -11.54 5.92
N PRO A 137 11.33 -12.67 5.34
CA PRO A 137 11.71 -12.68 3.93
C PRO A 137 10.56 -12.34 2.99
N ALA A 138 9.37 -12.88 3.26
CA ALA A 138 8.17 -12.59 2.48
C ALA A 138 7.69 -11.14 2.66
N LEU A 139 7.78 -10.61 3.90
CA LEU A 139 7.48 -9.20 4.19
C LEU A 139 8.46 -8.26 3.47
N ALA A 140 9.76 -8.58 3.44
CA ALA A 140 10.75 -7.78 2.73
C ALA A 140 10.48 -7.76 1.23
N ALA A 141 10.20 -8.92 0.62
CA ALA A 141 9.85 -9.02 -0.79
C ALA A 141 8.60 -8.19 -1.13
N LEU A 142 7.55 -8.29 -0.30
CA LEU A 142 6.34 -7.48 -0.47
C LEU A 142 6.60 -6.00 -0.22
N ALA A 143 7.48 -5.62 0.72
CA ALA A 143 7.85 -4.23 0.95
C ALA A 143 8.47 -3.60 -0.30
N VAL A 144 9.39 -4.30 -0.97
CA VAL A 144 9.98 -3.85 -2.24
C VAL A 144 8.91 -3.68 -3.32
N LEU A 145 8.06 -4.70 -3.49
CA LEU A 145 6.99 -4.68 -4.48
C LEU A 145 6.00 -3.55 -4.23
N GLN A 146 5.52 -3.41 -3.00
CA GLN A 146 4.57 -2.37 -2.61
C GLN A 146 5.16 -0.96 -2.70
N THR A 147 6.42 -0.80 -2.30
CA THR A 147 7.13 0.47 -2.47
C THR A 147 7.16 0.86 -3.94
N THR A 148 7.49 -0.08 -4.82
CA THR A 148 7.55 0.18 -6.26
C THR A 148 6.16 0.55 -6.82
N TRP A 149 5.12 -0.14 -6.43
CA TRP A 149 3.76 0.14 -6.91
C TRP A 149 3.21 1.47 -6.39
N ILE A 150 3.28 1.71 -5.08
CA ILE A 150 2.75 2.92 -4.46
C ILE A 150 3.57 4.15 -4.85
N TYR A 151 4.88 4.01 -4.98
CA TYR A 151 5.76 5.08 -5.45
C TYR A 151 5.42 5.51 -6.88
N ASN A 152 5.11 4.57 -7.77
CA ASN A 152 4.76 4.83 -9.16
C ASN A 152 3.27 5.09 -9.38
N GLU A 153 2.46 5.03 -8.32
CA GLU A 153 1.04 5.32 -8.40
C GLU A 153 0.82 6.79 -8.75
N PHE A 154 0.16 7.04 -9.87
CA PHE A 154 -0.17 8.39 -10.30
C PHE A 154 -1.66 8.60 -10.54
N PHE A 155 -2.43 7.51 -10.77
CA PHE A 155 -3.84 7.59 -11.13
C PHE A 155 -4.67 8.20 -9.99
N TRP A 156 -4.59 7.61 -8.79
CA TRP A 156 -5.32 8.11 -7.63
C TRP A 156 -4.81 9.49 -7.19
N ALA A 157 -3.51 9.75 -7.33
CA ALA A 157 -2.95 11.06 -7.05
C ALA A 157 -3.57 12.14 -7.95
N THR A 158 -3.74 11.86 -9.25
CA THR A 158 -4.34 12.78 -10.21
C THR A 158 -5.84 12.99 -9.96
N VAL A 159 -6.54 11.96 -9.47
CA VAL A 159 -7.99 12.01 -9.20
C VAL A 159 -8.31 12.69 -7.88
N LEU A 160 -7.56 12.36 -6.82
CA LEU A 160 -7.89 12.76 -5.45
C LEU A 160 -7.19 14.04 -4.98
N LEU A 161 -6.05 14.39 -5.58
CA LEU A 161 -5.35 15.65 -5.27
C LEU A 161 -5.68 16.71 -6.31
N GLN A 162 -5.90 17.93 -5.86
CA GLN A 162 -6.21 19.10 -6.70
C GLN A 162 -5.13 20.18 -6.61
N ASP A 163 -4.39 20.20 -5.50
CA ASP A 163 -3.33 21.15 -5.25
C ASP A 163 -1.99 20.59 -5.74
N SER A 164 -1.38 21.26 -6.70
CA SER A 164 -0.09 20.88 -7.28
C SER A 164 1.04 20.80 -6.24
N THR A 165 0.94 21.53 -5.13
CA THR A 165 1.91 21.50 -4.04
C THR A 165 1.90 20.17 -3.28
N LYS A 166 0.82 19.40 -3.38
CA LYS A 166 0.64 18.09 -2.74
C LYS A 166 0.94 16.90 -3.65
N PHE A 167 1.20 17.15 -4.93
CA PHE A 167 1.43 16.09 -5.89
C PHE A 167 2.70 15.27 -5.58
N PRO A 168 2.64 13.94 -5.66
CA PRO A 168 3.83 13.10 -5.67
C PRO A 168 4.66 13.37 -6.93
N ILE A 169 5.92 12.94 -6.91
CA ILE A 169 6.88 13.23 -7.97
C ILE A 169 6.45 12.68 -9.33
N THR A 170 5.79 11.53 -9.37
CA THR A 170 5.27 10.90 -10.58
C THR A 170 4.18 11.76 -11.25
N SER A 171 3.26 12.29 -10.46
CA SER A 171 2.23 13.23 -10.95
C SER A 171 2.83 14.56 -11.37
N SER A 172 3.85 15.05 -10.64
CA SER A 172 4.58 16.26 -11.01
C SER A 172 5.30 16.10 -12.35
N LEU A 173 5.90 14.94 -12.63
CA LEU A 173 6.53 14.64 -13.92
C LEU A 173 5.51 14.65 -15.07
N ASN A 174 4.34 14.09 -14.84
CA ASN A 174 3.28 14.09 -15.86
C ASN A 174 2.84 15.53 -16.21
N ASN A 175 2.81 16.43 -15.24
CA ASN A 175 2.47 17.83 -15.46
C ASN A 175 3.58 18.63 -16.20
N MET A 176 4.81 18.09 -16.25
CA MET A 176 5.89 18.67 -17.08
C MET A 176 5.68 18.41 -18.58
N ARG A 177 4.79 17.49 -18.93
CA ARG A 177 4.31 17.34 -20.30
C ARG A 177 3.34 18.47 -20.60
N GLY A 178 3.85 19.53 -21.26
CA GLY A 178 3.02 20.67 -21.66
C GLY A 178 1.93 20.25 -22.65
N THR A 179 0.82 21.00 -22.65
CA THR A 179 -0.31 20.73 -23.53
C THR A 179 0.04 20.94 -25.02
N PHE A 180 0.97 21.83 -25.30
CA PHE A 180 1.34 22.22 -26.68
C PHE A 180 2.80 21.88 -27.03
N PHE A 181 3.70 21.93 -26.04
CA PHE A 181 5.12 21.63 -26.22
C PHE A 181 5.61 20.78 -25.06
N THR A 182 6.19 19.64 -25.38
CA THR A 182 6.82 18.75 -24.39
C THR A 182 8.34 18.76 -24.63
N ASP A 183 9.11 19.21 -23.64
CA ASP A 183 10.55 19.03 -23.67
C ASP A 183 10.87 17.56 -23.31
N ILE A 184 11.12 16.76 -24.34
CA ILE A 184 11.37 15.32 -24.21
C ILE A 184 12.64 15.08 -23.37
N ASN A 185 13.66 15.94 -23.47
CA ASN A 185 14.91 15.79 -22.72
C ASN A 185 14.67 16.02 -21.23
N LEU A 186 13.87 17.03 -20.87
CA LEU A 186 13.49 17.31 -19.48
C LEU A 186 12.69 16.16 -18.88
N VAL A 187 11.72 15.62 -19.62
CA VAL A 187 10.90 14.48 -19.18
C VAL A 187 11.76 13.22 -19.04
N ALA A 188 12.67 12.96 -19.97
CA ALA A 188 13.58 11.81 -19.90
C ALA A 188 14.53 11.91 -18.70
N ALA A 189 15.15 13.06 -18.49
CA ALA A 189 16.03 13.30 -17.34
C ALA A 189 15.26 13.17 -16.00
N GLY A 190 14.06 13.74 -15.93
CA GLY A 190 13.17 13.60 -14.77
C GLY A 190 12.80 12.14 -14.49
N SER A 191 12.51 11.36 -15.53
CA SER A 191 12.17 9.93 -15.39
C SER A 191 13.33 9.12 -14.81
N VAL A 192 14.57 9.37 -15.24
CA VAL A 192 15.78 8.72 -14.70
C VAL A 192 15.95 9.05 -13.21
N ILE A 193 15.82 10.33 -12.85
CA ILE A 193 15.95 10.78 -11.44
C ILE A 193 14.88 10.14 -10.57
N ILE A 194 13.65 10.03 -11.06
CA ILE A 194 12.52 9.42 -10.33
C ILE A 194 12.72 7.91 -10.15
N ALA A 195 13.41 7.22 -11.07
CA ALA A 195 13.67 5.78 -10.93
C ALA A 195 14.72 5.45 -9.85
N ILE A 196 15.60 6.38 -9.49
CA ILE A 196 16.70 6.13 -8.53
C ILE A 196 16.19 5.62 -7.17
N PRO A 197 15.19 6.24 -6.48
CA PRO A 197 14.76 5.78 -5.18
C PRO A 197 14.22 4.35 -5.18
N THR A 198 13.49 3.95 -6.21
CA THR A 198 12.97 2.57 -6.31
C THR A 198 14.09 1.56 -6.51
N LEU A 199 15.12 1.90 -7.27
CA LEU A 199 16.33 1.07 -7.41
C LEU A 199 17.09 0.96 -6.09
N VAL A 200 17.25 2.07 -5.35
CA VAL A 200 17.90 2.05 -4.03
C VAL A 200 17.14 1.14 -3.08
N VAL A 201 15.83 1.26 -2.98
CA VAL A 201 15.01 0.39 -2.12
C VAL A 201 15.15 -1.07 -2.52
N PHE A 202 15.16 -1.39 -3.81
CA PHE A 202 15.37 -2.74 -4.31
C PHE A 202 16.72 -3.32 -3.86
N PHE A 203 17.82 -2.56 -3.98
CA PHE A 203 19.14 -3.04 -3.58
C PHE A 203 19.34 -3.13 -2.07
N VAL A 204 18.68 -2.28 -1.28
CA VAL A 204 18.78 -2.27 0.19
C VAL A 204 17.99 -3.41 0.84
N LEU A 205 16.82 -3.75 0.28
CA LEU A 205 15.93 -4.77 0.84
C LEU A 205 16.12 -6.17 0.23
N ARG A 206 17.04 -6.31 -0.72
CA ARG A 206 17.38 -7.61 -1.32
C ARG A 206 18.25 -8.47 -0.34
#